data_487f52f5b75d22a2129a7fd41a91762f
#
_entry.id   487f52f5b75d22a2129a7fd41a91762f
#
_cell.length_a   1.000
_cell.length_b   1.000
_cell.length_c   1.000
_cell.angle_alpha   90.00
_cell.angle_beta   90.00
_cell.angle_gamma   90.00
#
_symmetry.space_group_name_H-M   'P 1'
#
loop_
_entity.id
_entity.type
_entity.pdbx_description
1 polymer ?
#
loop_
_entity_poly.entity_id
_entity_poly.type
_entity_poly.pdbx_seq_one_letter_code
_entity_poly.pdbx_strand_id
1 'polypeptide(L)'
;MRSDLVRKGMQQAPHRSLFYALGMTEEEMERPLIGIVSSYNEIVPGHMNLDKITEAVKTGISMAGGVPAMFPAIAVCDGIAMGHQGMKYSLVTRELIADSTEAMAIAHQFDALVMIPNCDKNVPGLLMAAARLNIPTIFVSGGPMLAGKVHGEKKSLSAIFQAAGAYAAGKLDDDDMQEYEHNICPTCGSCSGMYTANSMNCLTEVLGMGLRGNGTIPAVYSERIRLAKKAGMQIVELLKKDIKPRDIMTEDAFMNALTVDMALGCSTNSMLHLPAIAHEAGVKLDLEIANEVSMRTPNLCHLAPAGYHFVEELNEAGGIYAVMNELDKLNLIKKDVMTVSGKTVGENIKGHVNKNPEIIRPVENPYSKTGGLAILKGNIAPEGCVVKQSAVVDEMLVHEGPARVFDCEDEAIVAIKDGTIVPGDVVIIRYEGPKGGPGMREMLNPTSAIVGMGLGSTVALITDGRFSGASSGAAIGHVSPEAAVGGPIALIEEGDTIQIDIPKHSIRVDVPDEVLAERKKAWKPRRPRITTGYLARYADHVTSGSQGAILKPNQEL
;
A
#
# COMPACT_ATOMS: atom_id res chain seq x y z
N MET A 1 19.64 14.76 24.45
CA MET A 1 19.27 13.54 23.69
C MET A 1 18.24 12.76 24.48
N ARG A 2 17.31 12.05 23.82
CA ARG A 2 16.33 11.18 24.52
C ARG A 2 17.04 10.05 25.27
N SER A 3 18.06 9.47 24.63
CA SER A 3 18.89 8.41 25.21
C SER A 3 19.66 8.84 26.48
N ASP A 4 19.74 10.11 26.79
CA ASP A 4 20.31 10.57 28.07
C ASP A 4 19.54 10.03 29.30
N LEU A 5 18.23 9.76 29.16
CA LEU A 5 17.38 9.16 30.19
C LEU A 5 17.85 7.77 30.65
N VAL A 6 18.56 7.05 29.81
CA VAL A 6 19.08 5.69 30.08
C VAL A 6 20.61 5.64 30.14
N ARG A 7 21.31 6.74 29.84
CA ARG A 7 22.79 6.76 29.81
C ARG A 7 23.45 7.72 30.78
N LYS A 8 22.80 8.84 31.16
CA LYS A 8 23.43 9.90 31.98
C LYS A 8 22.98 9.87 33.42
N GLY A 9 23.93 10.16 34.32
CA GLY A 9 23.71 10.24 35.76
C GLY A 9 24.03 8.92 36.48
N MET A 10 24.27 9.01 37.81
CA MET A 10 24.67 7.86 38.63
C MET A 10 23.55 6.81 38.72
N GLN A 11 22.29 7.25 38.75
CA GLN A 11 21.13 6.35 38.83
C GLN A 11 20.99 5.43 37.60
N GLN A 12 21.57 5.81 36.45
CA GLN A 12 21.57 5.03 35.19
C GLN A 12 22.76 4.08 35.08
N ALA A 13 23.57 3.92 36.12
CA ALA A 13 24.66 2.94 36.12
C ALA A 13 24.20 1.50 35.78
N PRO A 14 23.04 1.00 36.29
CA PRO A 14 22.52 -0.30 35.88
C PRO A 14 22.21 -0.39 34.38
N HIS A 15 21.64 0.67 33.78
CA HIS A 15 21.36 0.71 32.35
C HIS A 15 22.65 0.72 31.51
N ARG A 16 23.66 1.53 31.92
CA ARG A 16 24.95 1.57 31.25
C ARG A 16 25.68 0.22 31.27
N SER A 17 25.58 -0.54 32.37
CA SER A 17 26.16 -1.87 32.43
C SER A 17 25.61 -2.81 31.36
N LEU A 18 24.33 -2.65 30.98
CA LEU A 18 23.70 -3.41 29.90
C LEU A 18 24.18 -2.94 28.50
N PHE A 19 24.38 -1.64 28.31
CA PHE A 19 25.00 -1.13 27.07
C PHE A 19 26.45 -1.60 26.91
N TYR A 20 27.23 -1.62 28.01
CA TYR A 20 28.59 -2.21 27.96
C TYR A 20 28.56 -3.71 27.71
N ALA A 21 27.54 -4.45 28.14
CA ALA A 21 27.35 -5.86 27.82
C ALA A 21 27.09 -6.08 26.31
N LEU A 22 26.56 -5.05 25.59
CA LEU A 22 26.45 -5.05 24.13
C LEU A 22 27.76 -4.71 23.41
N GLY A 23 28.84 -4.40 24.16
CA GLY A 23 30.14 -4.04 23.62
C GLY A 23 30.30 -2.56 23.25
N MET A 24 29.39 -1.69 23.73
CA MET A 24 29.55 -0.24 23.52
C MET A 24 30.73 0.31 24.30
N THR A 25 31.46 1.26 23.69
CA THR A 25 32.57 1.98 24.34
C THR A 25 32.10 3.26 25.01
N GLU A 26 32.98 3.85 25.81
CA GLU A 26 32.72 5.14 26.48
C GLU A 26 32.43 6.25 25.45
N GLU A 27 33.13 6.26 24.32
CA GLU A 27 32.94 7.26 23.28
C GLU A 27 31.59 7.07 22.57
N GLU A 28 31.12 5.82 22.40
CA GLU A 28 29.80 5.53 21.85
C GLU A 28 28.69 5.95 22.81
N MET A 29 28.90 5.85 24.11
CA MET A 29 27.92 6.28 25.14
C MET A 29 27.64 7.79 25.09
N GLU A 30 28.54 8.60 24.54
CA GLU A 30 28.36 10.06 24.41
C GLU A 30 27.73 10.47 23.05
N ARG A 31 27.55 9.53 22.13
CA ARG A 31 27.01 9.78 20.78
C ARG A 31 25.51 9.49 20.71
N PRO A 32 24.77 10.06 19.74
CA PRO A 32 23.37 9.76 19.52
C PRO A 32 23.11 8.27 19.26
N LEU A 33 22.13 7.69 19.95
CA LEU A 33 21.68 6.31 19.74
C LEU A 33 20.60 6.28 18.65
N ILE A 34 20.93 5.71 17.50
CA ILE A 34 20.06 5.66 16.35
C ILE A 34 19.48 4.24 16.21
N GLY A 35 18.16 4.13 16.35
CA GLY A 35 17.45 2.87 16.13
C GLY A 35 17.32 2.59 14.63
N ILE A 36 17.58 1.35 14.21
CA ILE A 36 17.33 0.86 12.87
C ILE A 36 16.22 -0.18 12.95
N VAL A 37 15.07 0.12 12.36
CA VAL A 37 13.94 -0.80 12.31
C VAL A 37 13.98 -1.54 11.00
N SER A 38 14.54 -2.75 10.99
CA SER A 38 14.69 -3.55 9.79
C SER A 38 13.66 -4.67 9.74
N SER A 39 12.97 -4.80 8.62
CA SER A 39 12.04 -5.90 8.39
C SER A 39 12.67 -7.08 7.63
N TYR A 40 14.00 -7.22 7.70
CA TYR A 40 14.72 -8.36 7.16
C TYR A 40 14.10 -9.69 7.63
N ASN A 41 13.90 -10.60 6.69
CA ASN A 41 13.58 -12.00 6.92
C ASN A 41 13.88 -12.82 5.67
N GLU A 42 13.90 -14.14 5.79
CA GLU A 42 14.29 -15.08 4.73
C GLU A 42 13.11 -15.68 3.96
N ILE A 43 11.84 -15.33 4.34
CA ILE A 43 10.64 -15.88 3.71
C ILE A 43 9.99 -14.92 2.71
N VAL A 44 10.21 -13.61 2.84
CA VAL A 44 9.64 -12.59 1.96
C VAL A 44 10.68 -12.17 0.91
N PRO A 45 10.47 -12.43 -0.39
CA PRO A 45 11.43 -12.07 -1.44
C PRO A 45 11.80 -10.58 -1.44
N GLY A 46 10.86 -9.71 -1.10
CA GLY A 46 11.09 -8.28 -0.95
C GLY A 46 11.99 -7.88 0.23
N HIS A 47 12.26 -8.79 1.15
CA HIS A 47 12.96 -8.50 2.41
C HIS A 47 14.30 -9.25 2.56
N MET A 48 14.57 -10.24 1.74
CA MET A 48 15.74 -11.10 1.88
C MET A 48 17.09 -10.38 1.73
N ASN A 49 17.11 -9.17 1.16
CA ASN A 49 18.32 -8.35 0.99
C ASN A 49 18.38 -7.15 1.95
N LEU A 50 17.42 -7.01 2.87
CA LEU A 50 17.38 -5.88 3.79
C LEU A 50 18.51 -5.93 4.84
N ASP A 51 19.14 -7.07 5.06
CA ASP A 51 20.37 -7.21 5.83
C ASP A 51 21.47 -6.32 5.26
N LYS A 52 21.70 -6.35 3.94
CA LYS A 52 22.70 -5.54 3.22
C LYS A 52 22.36 -4.04 3.28
N ILE A 53 21.07 -3.70 3.16
CA ILE A 53 20.58 -2.32 3.33
C ILE A 53 20.86 -1.86 4.76
N THR A 54 20.56 -2.69 5.77
CA THR A 54 20.80 -2.41 7.18
C THR A 54 22.27 -2.13 7.47
N GLU A 55 23.19 -2.96 6.95
CA GLU A 55 24.63 -2.74 7.13
C GLU A 55 25.14 -1.47 6.44
N ALA A 56 24.55 -1.12 5.29
CA ALA A 56 24.87 0.14 4.61
C ALA A 56 24.37 1.35 5.42
N VAL A 57 23.19 1.27 6.03
CA VAL A 57 22.64 2.30 6.93
C VAL A 57 23.52 2.45 8.17
N LYS A 58 23.91 1.34 8.83
CA LYS A 58 24.84 1.37 9.99
C LYS A 58 26.15 2.10 9.63
N THR A 59 26.73 1.76 8.48
CA THR A 59 27.92 2.44 7.98
C THR A 59 27.68 3.95 7.87
N GLY A 60 26.57 4.38 7.27
CA GLY A 60 26.24 5.80 7.12
C GLY A 60 26.08 6.52 8.46
N ILE A 61 25.38 5.90 9.43
CA ILE A 61 25.18 6.43 10.79
C ILE A 61 26.54 6.62 11.48
N SER A 62 27.40 5.59 11.44
CA SER A 62 28.74 5.64 12.07
C SER A 62 29.62 6.71 11.45
N MET A 63 29.61 6.85 10.10
CA MET A 63 30.32 7.92 9.39
C MET A 63 29.87 9.33 9.83
N ALA A 64 28.62 9.50 10.20
CA ALA A 64 28.06 10.78 10.67
C ALA A 64 28.20 10.99 12.18
N GLY A 65 28.78 10.03 12.91
CA GLY A 65 29.06 10.12 14.36
C GLY A 65 27.90 9.66 15.24
N GLY A 66 26.93 8.91 14.72
CA GLY A 66 25.89 8.23 15.50
C GLY A 66 26.27 6.80 15.87
N VAL A 67 25.56 6.19 16.79
CA VAL A 67 25.66 4.78 17.20
C VAL A 67 24.43 4.02 16.71
N PRO A 68 24.57 3.09 15.74
CA PRO A 68 23.44 2.34 15.23
C PRO A 68 23.09 1.14 16.10
N ALA A 69 21.81 0.93 16.39
CA ALA A 69 21.31 -0.28 17.03
C ALA A 69 20.06 -0.79 16.28
N MET A 70 20.12 -2.01 15.76
CA MET A 70 19.05 -2.61 14.98
C MET A 70 18.10 -3.42 15.85
N PHE A 71 16.81 -3.31 15.57
CA PHE A 71 15.76 -4.22 16.02
C PHE A 71 14.78 -4.55 14.89
N PRO A 72 14.13 -5.75 14.91
CA PRO A 72 13.33 -6.19 13.78
C PRO A 72 11.90 -5.61 13.80
N ALA A 73 11.34 -5.42 12.59
CA ALA A 73 9.91 -5.40 12.34
C ALA A 73 9.51 -6.69 11.59
N ILE A 74 8.28 -7.14 11.79
CA ILE A 74 7.73 -8.28 11.04
C ILE A 74 7.29 -7.86 9.64
N ALA A 75 7.15 -8.84 8.75
CA ALA A 75 6.51 -8.67 7.44
C ALA A 75 5.83 -9.97 7.01
N VAL A 76 4.71 -9.83 6.30
CA VAL A 76 4.01 -10.91 5.60
C VAL A 76 4.16 -10.67 4.10
N CYS A 77 4.43 -11.73 3.33
CA CYS A 77 4.39 -11.68 1.89
C CYS A 77 2.95 -11.89 1.40
N ASP A 78 2.34 -10.86 0.86
CA ASP A 78 0.97 -10.94 0.36
C ASP A 78 0.84 -11.95 -0.79
N GLY A 79 1.86 -12.07 -1.65
CA GLY A 79 1.88 -13.08 -2.72
C GLY A 79 1.83 -14.51 -2.22
N ILE A 80 2.61 -14.84 -1.17
CA ILE A 80 2.60 -16.17 -0.56
C ILE A 80 1.32 -16.41 0.24
N ALA A 81 0.76 -15.38 0.86
CA ALA A 81 -0.48 -15.46 1.64
C ALA A 81 -1.75 -15.50 0.78
N MET A 82 -1.66 -15.20 -0.52
CA MET A 82 -2.79 -15.06 -1.45
C MET A 82 -3.58 -16.36 -1.59
N GLY A 83 -4.92 -16.25 -1.59
CA GLY A 83 -5.82 -17.39 -1.86
C GLY A 83 -6.01 -18.38 -0.71
N HIS A 84 -5.48 -18.11 0.47
CA HIS A 84 -5.72 -18.96 1.65
C HIS A 84 -5.90 -18.11 2.93
N GLN A 85 -6.15 -18.77 4.07
CA GLN A 85 -6.43 -18.09 5.35
C GLN A 85 -5.31 -17.13 5.80
N GLY A 86 -4.07 -17.35 5.38
CA GLY A 86 -2.93 -16.47 5.68
C GLY A 86 -3.15 -15.03 5.24
N MET A 87 -3.93 -14.80 4.17
CA MET A 87 -4.19 -13.45 3.65
C MET A 87 -4.95 -12.56 4.64
N LYS A 88 -5.72 -13.12 5.56
CA LYS A 88 -6.37 -12.38 6.65
C LYS A 88 -5.37 -11.76 7.63
N TYR A 89 -4.16 -12.31 7.71
CA TYR A 89 -3.08 -11.80 8.55
C TYR A 89 -2.25 -10.69 7.90
N SER A 90 -2.42 -10.43 6.61
CA SER A 90 -1.67 -9.38 5.92
C SER A 90 -1.96 -7.99 6.49
N LEU A 91 -3.17 -7.45 6.32
CA LEU A 91 -3.50 -6.08 6.74
C LEU A 91 -3.31 -5.87 8.25
N VAL A 92 -3.68 -6.83 9.07
CA VAL A 92 -3.59 -6.71 10.53
C VAL A 92 -2.15 -6.55 11.03
N THR A 93 -1.15 -6.99 10.24
CA THR A 93 0.27 -6.76 10.58
C THR A 93 0.67 -5.31 10.51
N ARG A 94 -0.03 -4.45 9.75
CA ARG A 94 0.21 -3.02 9.73
C ARG A 94 0.14 -2.41 11.13
N GLU A 95 -0.89 -2.76 11.90
CA GLU A 95 -1.08 -2.32 13.28
C GLU A 95 -0.01 -2.93 14.21
N LEU A 96 0.24 -4.24 14.12
CA LEU A 96 1.28 -4.91 14.90
C LEU A 96 2.68 -4.32 14.67
N ILE A 97 2.99 -3.95 13.44
CA ILE A 97 4.26 -3.31 13.08
C ILE A 97 4.35 -1.93 13.74
N ALA A 98 3.27 -1.14 13.67
CA ALA A 98 3.23 0.17 14.30
C ALA A 98 3.39 0.06 15.83
N ASP A 99 2.61 -0.80 16.48
CA ASP A 99 2.59 -0.97 17.94
C ASP A 99 3.93 -1.53 18.47
N SER A 100 4.47 -2.56 17.82
CA SER A 100 5.75 -3.15 18.26
C SER A 100 6.92 -2.20 18.07
N THR A 101 6.91 -1.41 16.98
CA THR A 101 7.95 -0.40 16.72
C THR A 101 7.88 0.73 17.76
N GLU A 102 6.68 1.20 18.08
CA GLU A 102 6.45 2.18 19.15
C GLU A 102 6.97 1.66 20.49
N ALA A 103 6.58 0.43 20.87
CA ALA A 103 7.00 -0.18 22.13
C ALA A 103 8.54 -0.25 22.25
N MET A 104 9.22 -0.72 21.21
CA MET A 104 10.68 -0.80 21.19
C MET A 104 11.35 0.58 21.25
N ALA A 105 10.86 1.53 20.46
CA ALA A 105 11.47 2.86 20.37
C ALA A 105 11.33 3.65 21.69
N ILE A 106 10.15 3.56 22.34
CA ILE A 106 9.90 4.23 23.63
C ILE A 106 10.67 3.56 24.76
N ALA A 107 10.65 2.21 24.83
CA ALA A 107 11.30 1.50 25.92
C ALA A 107 12.83 1.72 25.96
N HIS A 108 13.48 1.83 24.80
CA HIS A 108 14.93 1.96 24.67
C HIS A 108 15.42 3.39 24.43
N GLN A 109 14.51 4.37 24.35
CA GLN A 109 14.81 5.81 24.27
C GLN A 109 15.73 6.21 23.12
N PHE A 110 15.53 5.66 21.91
CA PHE A 110 16.28 6.07 20.73
C PHE A 110 16.14 7.57 20.47
N ASP A 111 17.24 8.20 20.02
CA ASP A 111 17.27 9.62 19.66
C ASP A 111 16.66 9.89 18.28
N ALA A 112 16.83 8.95 17.36
CA ALA A 112 16.27 8.99 16.01
C ALA A 112 16.13 7.58 15.43
N LEU A 113 15.38 7.43 14.35
CA LEU A 113 15.09 6.14 13.72
C LEU A 113 15.39 6.13 12.22
N VAL A 114 15.92 5.01 11.71
CA VAL A 114 15.92 4.67 10.29
C VAL A 114 15.00 3.48 10.07
N MET A 115 13.97 3.65 9.25
CA MET A 115 13.00 2.61 8.95
C MET A 115 13.36 1.93 7.62
N ILE A 116 13.47 0.59 7.64
CA ILE A 116 13.86 -0.22 6.46
C ILE A 116 12.73 -1.20 6.12
N PRO A 117 11.64 -0.72 5.49
CA PRO A 117 10.56 -1.56 4.98
C PRO A 117 10.79 -1.98 3.52
N ASN A 118 9.88 -2.82 3.00
CA ASN A 118 9.74 -2.96 1.54
C ASN A 118 8.35 -3.43 1.06
N CYS A 119 7.61 -4.24 1.83
CA CYS A 119 6.34 -4.84 1.39
C CYS A 119 5.10 -4.07 1.83
N ASP A 120 3.96 -4.55 1.36
CA ASP A 120 2.64 -3.91 1.29
C ASP A 120 2.15 -3.29 2.60
N LYS A 121 2.27 -4.01 3.72
CA LYS A 121 1.73 -3.56 5.03
C LYS A 121 2.83 -3.06 5.95
N ASN A 122 4.06 -3.43 5.64
CA ASN A 122 5.24 -3.04 6.40
C ASN A 122 5.58 -1.55 6.19
N VAL A 123 5.50 -1.05 4.95
CA VAL A 123 5.72 0.38 4.65
C VAL A 123 4.72 1.26 5.40
N PRO A 124 3.40 1.09 5.24
CA PRO A 124 2.44 1.93 5.96
C PRO A 124 2.49 1.73 7.48
N GLY A 125 2.72 0.52 7.99
CA GLY A 125 2.85 0.27 9.42
C GLY A 125 4.00 1.05 10.05
N LEU A 126 5.16 1.11 9.41
CA LEU A 126 6.29 1.89 9.87
C LEU A 126 6.08 3.41 9.70
N LEU A 127 5.34 3.86 8.67
CA LEU A 127 4.94 5.28 8.54
C LEU A 127 4.00 5.69 9.67
N MET A 128 3.04 4.83 10.04
CA MET A 128 2.17 5.04 11.22
C MET A 128 3.00 5.15 12.50
N ALA A 129 3.95 4.23 12.72
CA ALA A 129 4.85 4.28 13.87
C ALA A 129 5.67 5.58 13.91
N ALA A 130 6.23 6.01 12.78
CA ALA A 130 7.01 7.25 12.67
C ALA A 130 6.17 8.49 13.02
N ALA A 131 4.94 8.56 12.48
CA ALA A 131 4.00 9.65 12.78
C ALA A 131 3.61 9.68 14.27
N ARG A 132 3.31 8.52 14.87
CA ARG A 132 2.91 8.36 16.26
C ARG A 132 4.04 8.73 17.22
N LEU A 133 5.25 8.20 16.98
CA LEU A 133 6.44 8.46 17.80
C LEU A 133 6.92 9.91 17.71
N ASN A 134 6.84 10.50 16.55
CA ASN A 134 7.25 11.87 16.24
C ASN A 134 8.67 12.22 16.74
N ILE A 135 9.61 11.31 16.53
CA ILE A 135 11.06 11.53 16.72
C ILE A 135 11.73 11.57 15.33
N PRO A 136 12.89 12.23 15.16
CA PRO A 136 13.53 12.30 13.85
C PRO A 136 13.63 10.93 13.21
N THR A 137 13.08 10.79 12.00
CA THR A 137 12.95 9.49 11.31
C THR A 137 13.15 9.67 9.81
N ILE A 138 13.83 8.71 9.19
CA ILE A 138 14.01 8.62 7.74
C ILE A 138 13.72 7.20 7.25
N PHE A 139 13.21 7.08 6.03
CA PHE A 139 12.93 5.80 5.38
C PHE A 139 13.95 5.49 4.29
N VAL A 140 14.33 4.22 4.20
CA VAL A 140 15.02 3.65 3.07
C VAL A 140 14.46 2.27 2.76
N SER A 141 13.67 2.17 1.69
CA SER A 141 13.02 0.93 1.27
C SER A 141 14.00 -0.03 0.61
N GLY A 142 13.66 -1.32 0.56
CA GLY A 142 14.46 -2.33 -0.10
C GLY A 142 14.55 -2.19 -1.61
N GLY A 143 13.57 -1.55 -2.23
CA GLY A 143 13.45 -1.34 -3.67
C GLY A 143 12.69 -2.45 -4.41
N PRO A 144 12.21 -2.19 -5.64
CA PRO A 144 11.52 -3.16 -6.48
C PRO A 144 12.47 -4.22 -7.04
N MET A 145 11.95 -5.43 -7.31
CA MET A 145 12.62 -6.40 -8.15
C MET A 145 12.60 -5.95 -9.61
N LEU A 146 13.49 -6.51 -10.44
CA LEU A 146 13.42 -6.37 -11.88
C LEU A 146 12.21 -7.15 -12.42
N ALA A 147 11.68 -6.73 -13.57
CA ALA A 147 10.65 -7.49 -14.27
C ALA A 147 11.18 -8.85 -14.73
N GLY A 148 10.37 -9.89 -14.62
CA GLY A 148 10.71 -11.21 -15.15
C GLY A 148 10.70 -11.23 -16.67
N LYS A 149 11.36 -12.23 -17.26
CA LYS A 149 11.29 -12.51 -18.69
C LYS A 149 10.72 -13.89 -18.91
N VAL A 150 9.58 -13.98 -19.57
CA VAL A 150 8.89 -15.22 -19.94
C VAL A 150 8.60 -15.16 -21.42
N HIS A 151 9.02 -16.17 -22.18
CA HIS A 151 8.93 -16.22 -23.67
C HIS A 151 9.53 -14.96 -24.33
N GLY A 152 10.60 -14.39 -23.73
CA GLY A 152 11.27 -13.19 -24.24
C GLY A 152 10.59 -11.86 -23.90
N GLU A 153 9.40 -11.86 -23.32
CA GLU A 153 8.65 -10.66 -22.93
C GLU A 153 8.82 -10.35 -21.45
N LYS A 154 8.88 -9.05 -21.09
CA LYS A 154 8.86 -8.61 -19.69
C LYS A 154 7.47 -8.90 -19.10
N LYS A 155 7.46 -9.50 -17.92
CA LYS A 155 6.25 -9.86 -17.16
C LYS A 155 6.43 -9.53 -15.68
N SER A 156 5.32 -9.44 -14.94
CA SER A 156 5.31 -9.29 -13.49
C SER A 156 4.54 -10.42 -12.83
N LEU A 157 4.60 -10.53 -11.52
CA LEU A 157 3.95 -11.59 -10.73
C LEU A 157 2.47 -11.81 -11.09
N SER A 158 1.71 -10.76 -11.49
CA SER A 158 0.31 -10.93 -11.90
C SER A 158 0.14 -11.88 -13.10
N ALA A 159 1.13 -11.97 -13.98
CA ALA A 159 1.04 -12.80 -15.17
C ALA A 159 1.00 -14.30 -14.86
N ILE A 160 1.65 -14.77 -13.78
CA ILE A 160 1.58 -16.21 -13.43
C ILE A 160 0.20 -16.58 -12.87
N PHE A 161 -0.52 -15.66 -12.21
CA PHE A 161 -1.90 -15.91 -11.79
C PHE A 161 -2.84 -16.06 -13.00
N GLN A 162 -2.61 -15.28 -14.07
CA GLN A 162 -3.34 -15.42 -15.33
C GLN A 162 -2.93 -16.70 -16.07
N ALA A 163 -1.62 -17.02 -16.08
CA ALA A 163 -1.10 -18.25 -16.66
C ALA A 163 -1.67 -19.49 -16.01
N ALA A 164 -1.82 -19.52 -14.68
CA ALA A 164 -2.47 -20.62 -13.95
C ALA A 164 -3.93 -20.83 -14.37
N GLY A 165 -4.67 -19.73 -14.67
CA GLY A 165 -6.00 -19.80 -15.27
C GLY A 165 -5.99 -20.38 -16.68
N ALA A 166 -5.05 -19.96 -17.52
CA ALA A 166 -4.88 -20.44 -18.89
C ALA A 166 -4.45 -21.93 -18.93
N TYR A 167 -3.59 -22.33 -18.01
CA TYR A 167 -3.20 -23.73 -17.83
C TYR A 167 -4.42 -24.61 -17.45
N ALA A 168 -5.22 -24.17 -16.47
CA ALA A 168 -6.45 -24.86 -16.10
C ALA A 168 -7.46 -24.98 -17.25
N ALA A 169 -7.43 -24.05 -18.21
CA ALA A 169 -8.23 -24.07 -19.43
C ALA A 169 -7.58 -24.85 -20.59
N GLY A 170 -6.42 -25.52 -20.36
CA GLY A 170 -5.69 -26.30 -21.36
C GLY A 170 -5.03 -25.48 -22.47
N LYS A 171 -4.78 -24.18 -22.22
CA LYS A 171 -4.15 -23.26 -23.18
C LYS A 171 -2.63 -23.18 -23.03
N LEU A 172 -2.10 -23.61 -21.90
CA LEU A 172 -0.67 -23.71 -21.57
C LEU A 172 -0.35 -25.14 -21.12
N ASP A 173 0.89 -25.58 -21.32
CA ASP A 173 1.39 -26.87 -20.87
C ASP A 173 2.30 -26.76 -19.64
N ASP A 174 2.87 -27.89 -19.19
CA ASP A 174 3.73 -27.96 -18.02
C ASP A 174 5.05 -27.19 -18.22
N ASP A 175 5.62 -27.22 -19.44
CA ASP A 175 6.87 -26.52 -19.77
C ASP A 175 6.66 -25.00 -19.74
N ASP A 176 5.54 -24.51 -20.27
CA ASP A 176 5.13 -23.11 -20.18
C ASP A 176 5.03 -22.67 -18.71
N MET A 177 4.31 -23.45 -17.88
CA MET A 177 4.15 -23.10 -16.48
C MET A 177 5.47 -23.09 -15.74
N GLN A 178 6.38 -24.03 -16.00
CA GLN A 178 7.70 -24.07 -15.40
C GLN A 178 8.52 -22.84 -15.79
N GLU A 179 8.43 -22.36 -17.04
CA GLU A 179 9.10 -21.13 -17.46
C GLU A 179 8.58 -19.92 -16.70
N TYR A 180 7.25 -19.81 -16.50
CA TYR A 180 6.66 -18.77 -15.66
C TYR A 180 7.18 -18.84 -14.23
N GLU A 181 7.12 -20.00 -13.58
CA GLU A 181 7.53 -20.18 -12.18
C GLU A 181 8.97 -19.77 -11.92
N HIS A 182 9.90 -20.13 -12.80
CA HIS A 182 11.33 -19.88 -12.61
C HIS A 182 11.75 -18.45 -12.98
N ASN A 183 11.04 -17.77 -13.89
CA ASN A 183 11.53 -16.53 -14.48
C ASN A 183 10.71 -15.28 -14.15
N ILE A 184 9.50 -15.43 -13.55
CA ILE A 184 8.61 -14.29 -13.31
C ILE A 184 9.10 -13.34 -12.21
N CYS A 185 9.85 -13.87 -11.22
CA CYS A 185 10.42 -13.12 -10.11
C CYS A 185 11.94 -13.31 -10.07
N PRO A 186 12.72 -12.62 -10.93
CA PRO A 186 14.11 -12.96 -11.19
C PRO A 186 15.08 -12.48 -10.12
N THR A 187 14.68 -11.53 -9.24
CA THR A 187 15.57 -10.91 -8.24
C THR A 187 14.86 -10.72 -6.91
N CYS A 188 15.64 -10.40 -5.86
CA CYS A 188 15.05 -9.86 -4.63
C CYS A 188 14.42 -8.48 -4.89
N GLY A 189 13.56 -8.05 -3.99
CA GLY A 189 12.84 -6.78 -4.07
C GLY A 189 11.34 -6.94 -3.93
N SER A 190 10.61 -5.84 -3.78
CA SER A 190 9.15 -5.81 -3.91
C SER A 190 8.73 -6.12 -5.34
N CYS A 191 7.44 -6.31 -5.61
CA CYS A 191 6.95 -6.61 -6.96
C CYS A 191 7.47 -5.61 -8.00
N SER A 192 7.61 -6.03 -9.27
CA SER A 192 8.11 -5.14 -10.35
C SER A 192 7.07 -4.14 -10.88
N GLY A 193 5.76 -4.39 -10.68
CA GLY A 193 4.67 -3.49 -11.09
C GLY A 193 4.30 -2.45 -10.03
N MET A 194 3.38 -1.53 -10.38
CA MET A 194 2.82 -0.52 -9.47
C MET A 194 1.69 -1.14 -8.62
N TYR A 195 2.07 -2.14 -7.82
CA TYR A 195 1.23 -2.79 -6.82
C TYR A 195 1.38 -2.08 -5.49
N THR A 196 0.77 -2.60 -4.42
CA THR A 196 0.69 -1.90 -3.14
C THR A 196 2.06 -1.55 -2.54
N ALA A 197 3.03 -2.48 -2.57
CA ALA A 197 4.37 -2.23 -2.04
C ALA A 197 5.05 -1.03 -2.72
N ASN A 198 5.10 -1.03 -4.06
CA ASN A 198 5.71 0.05 -4.81
C ASN A 198 4.92 1.35 -4.74
N SER A 199 3.58 1.29 -4.71
CA SER A 199 2.74 2.45 -4.45
C SER A 199 3.14 3.13 -3.14
N MET A 200 3.21 2.37 -2.04
CA MET A 200 3.55 2.93 -0.73
C MET A 200 5.01 3.36 -0.63
N ASN A 201 5.96 2.66 -1.28
CA ASN A 201 7.37 3.06 -1.35
C ASN A 201 7.55 4.39 -2.12
N CYS A 202 6.82 4.57 -3.23
CA CYS A 202 6.81 5.81 -3.99
C CYS A 202 6.15 6.94 -3.19
N LEU A 203 5.00 6.68 -2.55
CA LEU A 203 4.30 7.68 -1.73
C LEU A 203 5.10 8.06 -0.47
N THR A 204 5.94 7.19 0.07
CA THR A 204 6.90 7.53 1.14
C THR A 204 7.88 8.62 0.69
N GLU A 205 8.35 8.54 -0.56
CA GLU A 205 9.22 9.57 -1.15
C GLU A 205 8.45 10.88 -1.36
N VAL A 206 7.21 10.82 -1.85
CA VAL A 206 6.34 12.00 -2.07
C VAL A 206 5.98 12.69 -0.77
N LEU A 207 5.62 11.92 0.28
CA LEU A 207 5.38 12.44 1.63
C LEU A 207 6.60 13.15 2.23
N GLY A 208 7.77 13.02 1.60
CA GLY A 208 9.00 13.61 2.08
C GLY A 208 9.74 12.79 3.13
N MET A 209 9.33 11.54 3.41
CA MET A 209 9.93 10.68 4.44
C MET A 209 11.08 9.82 3.90
N GLY A 210 11.27 9.72 2.59
CA GLY A 210 12.38 9.04 1.91
C GLY A 210 13.18 9.99 1.02
N LEU A 211 14.46 9.69 0.81
CA LEU A 211 15.29 10.41 -0.16
C LEU A 211 14.90 10.01 -1.59
N ARG A 212 15.30 10.84 -2.58
CA ARG A 212 15.06 10.58 -3.99
C ARG A 212 15.46 9.17 -4.40
N GLY A 213 14.57 8.48 -5.10
CA GLY A 213 14.75 7.11 -5.58
C GLY A 213 14.40 6.05 -4.54
N ASN A 214 13.86 6.46 -3.38
CA ASN A 214 13.40 5.52 -2.36
C ASN A 214 12.41 4.50 -2.92
N GLY A 215 11.44 4.94 -3.73
CA GLY A 215 10.41 4.08 -4.29
C GLY A 215 10.81 3.33 -5.55
N THR A 216 11.80 3.83 -6.32
CA THR A 216 11.98 3.38 -7.72
C THR A 216 13.31 2.72 -8.03
N ILE A 217 14.40 3.01 -7.30
CA ILE A 217 15.70 2.36 -7.55
C ILE A 217 15.56 0.85 -7.30
N PRO A 218 15.86 -0.02 -8.29
CA PRO A 218 15.80 -1.46 -8.09
C PRO A 218 16.66 -1.98 -6.94
N ALA A 219 16.18 -3.03 -6.27
CA ALA A 219 16.80 -3.63 -5.09
C ALA A 219 18.26 -4.09 -5.36
N VAL A 220 18.52 -4.58 -6.56
CA VAL A 220 19.83 -5.15 -6.96
C VAL A 220 20.83 -4.11 -7.45
N TYR A 221 20.44 -2.84 -7.60
CA TYR A 221 21.34 -1.80 -8.08
C TYR A 221 22.27 -1.28 -6.97
N SER A 222 23.55 -1.08 -7.28
CA SER A 222 24.51 -0.48 -6.35
C SER A 222 24.09 0.91 -5.84
N GLU A 223 23.24 1.60 -6.60
CA GLU A 223 22.65 2.87 -6.21
C GLU A 223 21.78 2.74 -4.95
N ARG A 224 21.08 1.61 -4.76
CA ARG A 224 20.31 1.31 -3.55
C ARG A 224 21.18 1.30 -2.30
N ILE A 225 22.38 0.72 -2.37
CA ILE A 225 23.36 0.71 -1.28
C ILE A 225 23.89 2.13 -1.00
N ARG A 226 24.15 2.92 -2.04
CA ARG A 226 24.55 4.34 -1.86
C ARG A 226 23.43 5.16 -1.20
N LEU A 227 22.17 4.92 -1.58
CA LEU A 227 21.02 5.57 -0.96
C LEU A 227 20.92 5.22 0.52
N ALA A 228 21.11 3.95 0.88
CA ALA A 228 21.07 3.47 2.26
C ALA A 228 22.14 4.16 3.13
N LYS A 229 23.37 4.26 2.64
CA LYS A 229 24.44 5.00 3.34
C LYS A 229 24.09 6.48 3.51
N LYS A 230 23.54 7.12 2.47
CA LYS A 230 23.09 8.53 2.53
C LYS A 230 22.00 8.72 3.56
N ALA A 231 21.02 7.81 3.63
CA ALA A 231 19.96 7.87 4.63
C ALA A 231 20.54 7.73 6.06
N GLY A 232 21.50 6.83 6.26
CA GLY A 232 22.22 6.69 7.52
C GLY A 232 22.99 7.96 7.94
N MET A 233 23.60 8.67 7.00
CA MET A 233 24.21 9.97 7.30
C MET A 233 23.16 11.04 7.58
N GLN A 234 22.08 11.06 6.80
CA GLN A 234 21.06 12.10 6.85
C GLN A 234 20.26 12.08 8.15
N ILE A 235 20.03 10.91 8.77
CA ILE A 235 19.29 10.84 10.04
C ILE A 235 19.98 11.63 11.16
N VAL A 236 21.32 11.64 11.17
CA VAL A 236 22.09 12.42 12.16
C VAL A 236 21.91 13.92 11.94
N GLU A 237 21.82 14.36 10.68
CA GLU A 237 21.52 15.77 10.35
C GLU A 237 20.07 16.14 10.71
N LEU A 238 19.09 15.24 10.49
CA LEU A 238 17.70 15.46 10.93
C LEU A 238 17.61 15.61 12.44
N LEU A 239 18.33 14.78 13.18
CA LEU A 239 18.40 14.87 14.65
C LEU A 239 18.98 16.22 15.10
N LYS A 240 20.09 16.69 14.49
CA LYS A 240 20.71 17.98 14.81
C LYS A 240 19.76 19.17 14.54
N LYS A 241 18.94 19.06 13.49
CA LYS A 241 17.96 20.10 13.09
C LYS A 241 16.62 19.95 13.80
N ASP A 242 16.41 18.89 14.59
CA ASP A 242 15.16 18.52 15.25
C ASP A 242 13.96 18.41 14.28
N ILE A 243 14.21 17.96 13.03
CA ILE A 243 13.15 17.75 12.03
C ILE A 243 12.49 16.40 12.30
N LYS A 244 11.19 16.42 12.57
CA LYS A 244 10.38 15.26 12.98
C LYS A 244 9.34 14.87 11.93
N PRO A 245 8.79 13.65 11.98
CA PRO A 245 7.78 13.19 11.03
C PRO A 245 6.57 14.11 10.87
N ARG A 246 6.04 14.70 11.95
CA ARG A 246 4.86 15.60 11.86
C ARG A 246 5.19 16.98 11.32
N ASP A 247 6.47 17.38 11.27
CA ASP A 247 6.91 18.59 10.56
C ASP A 247 6.91 18.37 9.03
N ILE A 248 6.96 17.11 8.60
CA ILE A 248 7.01 16.67 7.20
C ILE A 248 5.64 16.19 6.73
N MET A 249 4.99 15.28 7.47
CA MET A 249 3.70 14.68 7.14
C MET A 249 2.54 15.63 7.48
N THR A 250 2.54 16.79 6.84
CA THR A 250 1.52 17.84 6.95
C THR A 250 0.35 17.56 5.98
N GLU A 251 -0.73 18.30 6.11
CA GLU A 251 -1.86 18.25 5.17
C GLU A 251 -1.40 18.41 3.71
N ASP A 252 -0.54 19.40 3.45
CA ASP A 252 0.04 19.64 2.11
C ASP A 252 0.89 18.45 1.61
N ALA A 253 1.60 17.75 2.50
CA ALA A 253 2.33 16.53 2.14
C ALA A 253 1.39 15.40 1.71
N PHE A 254 0.26 15.22 2.41
CA PHE A 254 -0.76 14.26 2.02
C PHE A 254 -1.47 14.66 0.72
N MET A 255 -1.69 15.95 0.49
CA MET A 255 -2.20 16.44 -0.81
C MET A 255 -1.24 16.12 -1.95
N ASN A 256 0.07 16.29 -1.76
CA ASN A 256 1.08 15.85 -2.73
C ASN A 256 1.03 14.32 -2.94
N ALA A 257 0.91 13.56 -1.85
CA ALA A 257 0.82 12.09 -1.93
C ALA A 257 -0.40 11.65 -2.75
N LEU A 258 -1.59 12.19 -2.49
CA LEU A 258 -2.79 11.92 -3.29
C LEU A 258 -2.62 12.33 -4.76
N THR A 259 -2.03 13.50 -5.02
CA THR A 259 -1.81 13.98 -6.39
C THR A 259 -0.91 13.03 -7.18
N VAL A 260 0.21 12.58 -6.59
CA VAL A 260 1.10 11.64 -7.28
C VAL A 260 0.49 10.24 -7.35
N ASP A 261 -0.25 9.80 -6.33
CA ASP A 261 -1.02 8.55 -6.32
C ASP A 261 -1.96 8.46 -7.54
N MET A 262 -2.72 9.53 -7.79
CA MET A 262 -3.63 9.65 -8.93
C MET A 262 -2.88 9.70 -10.27
N ALA A 263 -1.76 10.39 -10.33
CA ALA A 263 -0.96 10.51 -11.56
C ALA A 263 -0.26 9.20 -11.95
N LEU A 264 0.20 8.43 -10.97
CA LEU A 264 0.81 7.11 -11.17
C LEU A 264 -0.22 6.00 -11.43
N GLY A 265 -1.48 6.17 -11.00
CA GLY A 265 -2.46 5.10 -10.95
C GLY A 265 -1.99 3.98 -10.01
N CYS A 266 -1.74 4.32 -8.77
CA CYS A 266 -1.29 3.39 -7.74
C CYS A 266 -2.33 2.30 -7.39
N SER A 267 -2.02 1.47 -6.42
CA SER A 267 -2.96 0.47 -5.88
C SER A 267 -4.11 1.12 -5.12
N THR A 268 -5.32 0.59 -5.23
CA THR A 268 -6.48 1.00 -4.42
C THR A 268 -6.20 0.94 -2.91
N ASN A 269 -5.25 0.11 -2.48
CA ASN A 269 -4.82 0.01 -1.08
C ASN A 269 -4.22 1.33 -0.53
N SER A 270 -3.74 2.24 -1.39
CA SER A 270 -3.31 3.58 -0.95
C SER A 270 -4.45 4.35 -0.28
N MET A 271 -5.69 4.17 -0.75
CA MET A 271 -6.90 4.76 -0.16
C MET A 271 -7.28 4.16 1.21
N LEU A 272 -6.61 3.11 1.63
CA LEU A 272 -6.71 2.55 2.98
C LEU A 272 -5.52 3.01 3.84
N HIS A 273 -4.31 3.03 3.25
CA HIS A 273 -3.09 3.28 4.00
C HIS A 273 -2.81 4.76 4.23
N LEU A 274 -3.05 5.64 3.26
CA LEU A 274 -2.87 7.10 3.46
C LEU A 274 -3.77 7.65 4.56
N PRO A 275 -5.09 7.32 4.63
CA PRO A 275 -5.92 7.72 5.77
C PRO A 275 -5.41 7.21 7.12
N ALA A 276 -4.91 5.97 7.19
CA ALA A 276 -4.36 5.41 8.42
C ALA A 276 -3.08 6.15 8.88
N ILE A 277 -2.19 6.48 7.95
CA ILE A 277 -0.97 7.25 8.25
C ILE A 277 -1.33 8.68 8.65
N ALA A 278 -2.27 9.32 7.95
CA ALA A 278 -2.75 10.67 8.24
C ALA A 278 -3.36 10.75 9.63
N HIS A 279 -4.15 9.73 10.04
CA HIS A 279 -4.70 9.63 11.39
C HIS A 279 -3.59 9.71 12.46
N GLU A 280 -2.51 8.93 12.31
CA GLU A 280 -1.39 8.95 13.25
C GLU A 280 -0.58 10.26 13.22
N ALA A 281 -0.58 10.93 12.07
CA ALA A 281 0.01 12.26 11.93
C ALA A 281 -0.86 13.40 12.50
N GLY A 282 -2.13 13.12 12.85
CA GLY A 282 -3.11 14.11 13.29
C GLY A 282 -3.68 14.93 12.13
N VAL A 283 -3.64 14.41 10.91
CA VAL A 283 -4.16 15.05 9.69
C VAL A 283 -5.47 14.39 9.28
N LYS A 284 -6.48 15.19 8.97
CA LYS A 284 -7.75 14.69 8.44
C LYS A 284 -7.57 14.37 6.95
N LEU A 285 -7.78 13.12 6.58
CA LEU A 285 -7.77 12.66 5.19
C LEU A 285 -8.92 11.66 5.00
N ASP A 286 -9.87 12.01 4.16
CA ASP A 286 -11.01 11.16 3.83
C ASP A 286 -11.12 10.89 2.33
N LEU A 287 -12.01 9.97 1.96
CA LEU A 287 -12.19 9.57 0.56
C LEU A 287 -12.76 10.70 -0.33
N GLU A 288 -13.46 11.69 0.24
CA GLU A 288 -13.96 12.83 -0.53
C GLU A 288 -12.81 13.71 -1.03
N ILE A 289 -11.87 14.03 -0.14
CA ILE A 289 -10.64 14.76 -0.51
C ILE A 289 -9.89 14.01 -1.60
N ALA A 290 -9.75 12.67 -1.48
CA ALA A 290 -9.10 11.85 -2.50
C ALA A 290 -9.81 11.95 -3.86
N ASN A 291 -11.15 11.98 -3.85
CA ASN A 291 -11.95 12.11 -5.05
C ASN A 291 -11.76 13.47 -5.74
N GLU A 292 -11.79 14.56 -4.97
CA GLU A 292 -11.52 15.91 -5.49
C GLU A 292 -10.13 16.01 -6.13
N VAL A 293 -9.11 15.38 -5.52
CA VAL A 293 -7.77 15.33 -6.09
C VAL A 293 -7.74 14.52 -7.37
N SER A 294 -8.42 13.38 -7.42
CA SER A 294 -8.52 12.55 -8.63
C SER A 294 -9.10 13.33 -9.81
N MET A 295 -10.16 14.07 -9.59
CA MET A 295 -10.84 14.82 -10.66
C MET A 295 -9.98 15.90 -11.33
N ARG A 296 -8.99 16.44 -10.63
CA ARG A 296 -8.12 17.54 -11.16
C ARG A 296 -6.72 17.07 -11.56
N THR A 297 -6.36 15.82 -11.27
CA THR A 297 -5.01 15.31 -11.50
C THR A 297 -4.98 14.41 -12.73
N PRO A 298 -4.17 14.71 -13.77
CA PRO A 298 -4.07 13.84 -14.93
C PRO A 298 -3.34 12.53 -14.56
N ASN A 299 -3.77 11.41 -15.15
CA ASN A 299 -3.05 10.14 -15.07
C ASN A 299 -1.90 10.14 -16.08
N LEU A 300 -0.66 10.08 -15.60
CA LEU A 300 0.55 10.23 -16.41
C LEU A 300 1.28 8.91 -16.68
N CYS A 301 0.99 7.84 -15.91
CA CYS A 301 1.72 6.59 -15.98
C CYS A 301 0.76 5.40 -16.08
N HIS A 302 1.05 4.47 -17.00
CA HIS A 302 0.41 3.17 -17.09
C HIS A 302 1.43 2.06 -16.82
N LEU A 303 1.76 1.87 -15.56
CA LEU A 303 2.61 0.75 -15.12
C LEU A 303 1.76 -0.50 -14.89
N ALA A 304 2.35 -1.69 -14.99
CA ALA A 304 1.65 -2.94 -14.70
C ALA A 304 0.92 -2.88 -13.34
N PRO A 305 -0.36 -3.30 -13.24
CA PRO A 305 -1.17 -4.05 -14.20
C PRO A 305 -1.95 -3.19 -15.22
N ALA A 306 -1.95 -1.86 -15.12
CA ALA A 306 -2.68 -0.96 -16.03
C ALA A 306 -2.03 -0.84 -17.42
N GLY A 307 -0.75 -1.20 -17.53
CA GLY A 307 0.01 -1.16 -18.78
C GLY A 307 1.18 -2.14 -18.76
N TYR A 308 2.10 -1.97 -19.69
CA TYR A 308 3.22 -2.89 -19.94
C TYR A 308 4.57 -2.41 -19.38
N HIS A 309 4.59 -1.27 -18.70
CA HIS A 309 5.79 -0.72 -18.10
C HIS A 309 5.95 -1.13 -16.63
N PHE A 310 7.19 -1.10 -16.14
CA PHE A 310 7.55 -1.54 -14.80
C PHE A 310 8.24 -0.42 -14.02
N VAL A 311 8.38 -0.59 -12.70
CA VAL A 311 8.94 0.45 -11.81
C VAL A 311 10.42 0.73 -12.13
N GLU A 312 11.17 -0.25 -12.62
CA GLU A 312 12.54 -0.04 -13.11
C GLU A 312 12.59 1.00 -14.24
N GLU A 313 11.63 0.95 -15.17
CA GLU A 313 11.53 1.89 -16.30
C GLU A 313 11.10 3.28 -15.82
N LEU A 314 10.24 3.36 -14.82
CA LEU A 314 9.89 4.63 -14.16
C LEU A 314 11.15 5.28 -13.54
N ASN A 315 12.02 4.47 -12.89
CA ASN A 315 13.29 4.97 -12.34
C ASN A 315 14.17 5.57 -13.44
N GLU A 316 14.31 4.88 -14.56
CA GLU A 316 15.10 5.33 -15.72
C GLU A 316 14.52 6.60 -16.36
N ALA A 317 13.19 6.73 -16.40
CA ALA A 317 12.48 7.91 -16.89
C ALA A 317 12.64 9.15 -16.00
N GLY A 318 13.21 9.00 -14.81
CA GLY A 318 13.49 10.10 -13.88
C GLY A 318 12.87 9.94 -12.50
N GLY A 319 12.08 8.88 -12.29
CA GLY A 319 11.49 8.51 -11.01
C GLY A 319 10.41 9.48 -10.54
N ILE A 320 10.13 9.44 -9.25
CA ILE A 320 9.04 10.21 -8.63
C ILE A 320 9.24 11.71 -8.77
N TYR A 321 10.47 12.22 -8.64
CA TYR A 321 10.71 13.65 -8.77
C TYR A 321 10.45 14.17 -10.20
N ALA A 322 10.61 13.33 -11.23
CA ALA A 322 10.24 13.72 -12.60
C ALA A 322 8.69 13.77 -12.75
N VAL A 323 7.95 12.85 -12.15
CA VAL A 323 6.47 12.90 -12.11
C VAL A 323 6.00 14.15 -11.38
N MET A 324 6.56 14.46 -10.20
CA MET A 324 6.19 15.65 -9.43
C MET A 324 6.52 16.93 -10.19
N ASN A 325 7.67 16.99 -10.87
CA ASN A 325 8.05 18.16 -11.66
C ASN A 325 7.15 18.32 -12.90
N GLU A 326 6.66 17.23 -13.46
CA GLU A 326 5.66 17.26 -14.55
C GLU A 326 4.32 17.85 -14.06
N LEU A 327 3.85 17.39 -12.88
CA LEU A 327 2.61 17.88 -12.24
C LEU A 327 2.73 19.34 -11.77
N ASP A 328 3.93 19.79 -11.41
CA ASP A 328 4.18 21.19 -11.00
C ASP A 328 3.92 22.19 -12.14
N LYS A 329 4.01 21.78 -13.41
CA LYS A 329 3.62 22.63 -14.56
C LYS A 329 2.16 23.06 -14.49
N LEU A 330 1.30 22.26 -13.83
CA LEU A 330 -0.11 22.58 -13.58
C LEU A 330 -0.35 23.19 -12.19
N ASN A 331 0.71 23.51 -11.44
CA ASN A 331 0.64 23.99 -10.05
C ASN A 331 -0.10 23.03 -9.10
N LEU A 332 -0.01 21.72 -9.33
CA LEU A 332 -0.65 20.70 -8.52
C LEU A 332 0.20 20.26 -7.31
N ILE A 333 1.48 20.65 -7.25
CA ILE A 333 2.41 20.27 -6.19
C ILE A 333 2.57 21.39 -5.17
N LYS A 334 2.41 21.07 -3.89
CA LYS A 334 2.70 21.92 -2.74
C LYS A 334 4.20 21.93 -2.50
N LYS A 335 4.88 23.00 -2.90
CA LYS A 335 6.35 23.07 -2.97
C LYS A 335 7.04 23.39 -1.65
N ASP A 336 6.33 24.03 -0.72
CA ASP A 336 6.94 24.53 0.53
C ASP A 336 7.03 23.47 1.63
N VAL A 337 6.54 22.25 1.36
CA VAL A 337 6.58 21.11 2.30
C VAL A 337 8.03 20.70 2.57
N MET A 338 8.39 20.61 3.86
CA MET A 338 9.70 20.10 4.32
C MET A 338 9.84 18.62 4.03
N THR A 339 11.07 18.16 3.81
CA THR A 339 11.36 16.72 3.63
C THR A 339 12.56 16.27 4.45
N VAL A 340 12.77 14.96 4.56
CA VAL A 340 13.94 14.36 5.24
C VAL A 340 15.28 14.73 4.58
N SER A 341 15.30 15.31 3.40
CA SER A 341 16.52 15.87 2.81
C SER A 341 17.00 17.14 3.52
N GLY A 342 16.15 17.72 4.38
CA GLY A 342 16.37 19.04 5.00
C GLY A 342 16.13 20.21 4.06
N LYS A 343 15.47 19.94 2.93
CA LYS A 343 15.03 20.88 1.89
C LYS A 343 13.54 20.74 1.64
N THR A 344 12.95 21.74 1.01
CA THR A 344 11.54 21.67 0.59
C THR A 344 11.35 20.76 -0.63
N VAL A 345 10.09 20.36 -0.89
CA VAL A 345 9.70 19.63 -2.10
C VAL A 345 10.12 20.39 -3.35
N GLY A 346 9.86 21.70 -3.42
CA GLY A 346 10.20 22.52 -4.57
C GLY A 346 11.70 22.58 -4.86
N GLU A 347 12.53 22.66 -3.82
CA GLU A 347 13.98 22.59 -3.97
C GLU A 347 14.45 21.22 -4.48
N ASN A 348 13.79 20.16 -4.01
CA ASN A 348 14.14 18.78 -4.36
C ASN A 348 13.78 18.43 -5.80
N ILE A 349 12.59 18.80 -6.28
CA ILE A 349 12.14 18.45 -7.64
C ILE A 349 12.76 19.34 -8.73
N LYS A 350 13.32 20.49 -8.35
CA LYS A 350 13.90 21.44 -9.30
C LYS A 350 14.98 20.79 -10.16
N GLY A 351 14.80 20.88 -11.49
CA GLY A 351 15.75 20.34 -12.47
C GLY A 351 15.63 18.81 -12.72
N HIS A 352 14.70 18.13 -12.06
CA HIS A 352 14.41 16.73 -12.36
C HIS A 352 13.40 16.62 -13.50
N VAL A 353 13.93 16.40 -14.72
CA VAL A 353 13.12 16.35 -15.94
C VAL A 353 12.68 14.91 -16.25
N ASN A 354 11.53 14.80 -16.89
CA ASN A 354 11.08 13.57 -17.53
C ASN A 354 12.02 13.21 -18.68
N LYS A 355 12.62 12.03 -18.64
CA LYS A 355 13.58 11.54 -19.63
C LYS A 355 12.96 10.60 -20.65
N ASN A 356 11.76 10.12 -20.39
CA ASN A 356 11.03 9.23 -21.29
C ASN A 356 9.52 9.51 -21.24
N PRO A 357 8.99 10.24 -22.25
CA PRO A 357 7.57 10.59 -22.32
C PRO A 357 6.64 9.41 -22.66
N GLU A 358 7.18 8.23 -22.97
CA GLU A 358 6.38 7.02 -23.11
C GLU A 358 6.03 6.41 -21.75
N ILE A 359 6.92 6.55 -20.76
CA ILE A 359 6.73 6.04 -19.40
C ILE A 359 5.98 7.04 -18.52
N ILE A 360 6.44 8.31 -18.55
CA ILE A 360 5.79 9.43 -17.86
C ILE A 360 5.24 10.34 -18.94
N ARG A 361 3.96 10.27 -19.23
CA ARG A 361 3.34 11.15 -20.21
C ARG A 361 3.40 12.61 -19.75
N PRO A 362 3.63 13.56 -20.69
CA PRO A 362 3.56 14.98 -20.36
C PRO A 362 2.11 15.37 -20.01
N VAL A 363 1.95 16.40 -19.17
CA VAL A 363 0.62 16.87 -18.73
C VAL A 363 -0.26 17.36 -19.89
N GLU A 364 0.36 17.72 -21.01
CA GLU A 364 -0.34 18.11 -22.25
C GLU A 364 -0.94 16.91 -23.01
N ASN A 365 -0.44 15.68 -22.76
CA ASN A 365 -0.90 14.45 -23.41
C ASN A 365 -0.99 13.27 -22.39
N PRO A 366 -1.79 13.37 -21.33
CA PRO A 366 -1.94 12.32 -20.32
C PRO A 366 -2.69 11.10 -20.89
N TYR A 367 -2.64 9.96 -20.17
CA TYR A 367 -3.51 8.82 -20.43
C TYR A 367 -4.98 9.16 -20.16
N SER A 368 -5.23 9.89 -19.08
CA SER A 368 -6.55 10.44 -18.74
C SER A 368 -6.39 11.83 -18.12
N LYS A 369 -7.40 12.68 -18.30
CA LYS A 369 -7.46 14.01 -17.64
C LYS A 369 -7.77 13.92 -16.15
N THR A 370 -8.27 12.77 -15.70
CA THR A 370 -8.55 12.45 -14.30
C THR A 370 -7.59 11.38 -13.79
N GLY A 371 -7.48 11.23 -12.47
CA GLY A 371 -6.56 10.32 -11.81
C GLY A 371 -6.77 8.85 -12.14
N GLY A 372 -5.80 8.01 -11.81
CA GLY A 372 -5.88 6.56 -12.03
C GLY A 372 -6.79 5.82 -11.07
N LEU A 373 -7.22 6.45 -9.96
CA LEU A 373 -8.18 5.91 -8.99
C LEU A 373 -9.45 6.76 -8.97
N ALA A 374 -10.60 6.11 -8.76
CA ALA A 374 -11.88 6.79 -8.53
C ALA A 374 -12.55 6.27 -7.25
N ILE A 375 -13.22 7.19 -6.54
CA ILE A 375 -14.07 6.88 -5.41
C ILE A 375 -15.51 6.92 -5.89
N LEU A 376 -16.24 5.81 -5.74
CA LEU A 376 -17.66 5.75 -6.10
C LEU A 376 -18.52 5.81 -4.85
N LYS A 377 -19.68 6.45 -4.95
CA LYS A 377 -20.68 6.53 -3.89
C LYS A 377 -22.07 6.20 -4.41
N GLY A 378 -22.95 5.79 -3.52
CA GLY A 378 -24.35 5.48 -3.82
C GLY A 378 -25.01 4.67 -2.73
N ASN A 379 -26.19 4.13 -3.01
CA ASN A 379 -26.95 3.39 -2.00
C ASN A 379 -26.31 2.05 -1.61
N ILE A 380 -25.33 1.53 -2.38
CA ILE A 380 -24.51 0.36 -1.99
C ILE A 380 -23.36 0.77 -1.07
N ALA A 381 -22.74 1.91 -1.35
CA ALA A 381 -21.52 2.41 -0.68
C ALA A 381 -21.70 3.88 -0.25
N PRO A 382 -22.51 4.19 0.76
CA PRO A 382 -22.73 5.57 1.19
C PRO A 382 -21.48 6.24 1.77
N GLU A 383 -20.56 5.48 2.34
CA GLU A 383 -19.25 5.96 2.82
C GLU A 383 -18.16 5.87 1.75
N GLY A 384 -18.48 5.30 0.58
CA GLY A 384 -17.57 5.16 -0.56
C GLY A 384 -17.03 3.76 -0.78
N CYS A 385 -16.52 3.56 -1.97
CA CYS A 385 -15.73 2.42 -2.42
C CYS A 385 -14.71 2.88 -3.45
N VAL A 386 -13.74 2.05 -3.78
CA VAL A 386 -12.57 2.44 -4.59
C VAL A 386 -12.42 1.54 -5.79
N VAL A 387 -12.11 2.13 -6.94
CA VAL A 387 -11.75 1.42 -8.18
C VAL A 387 -10.48 1.98 -8.79
N LYS A 388 -9.62 1.11 -9.32
CA LYS A 388 -8.48 1.51 -10.15
C LYS A 388 -8.98 1.73 -11.57
N GLN A 389 -9.51 2.93 -11.86
CA GLN A 389 -10.11 3.23 -13.17
C GLN A 389 -9.10 3.16 -14.32
N SER A 390 -7.81 3.39 -14.07
CA SER A 390 -6.75 3.25 -15.08
C SER A 390 -6.52 1.80 -15.55
N ALA A 391 -7.09 0.80 -14.87
CA ALA A 391 -7.02 -0.61 -15.22
C ALA A 391 -8.37 -1.17 -15.70
N VAL A 392 -9.37 -0.33 -15.91
CA VAL A 392 -10.70 -0.67 -16.41
C VAL A 392 -10.75 -0.39 -17.91
N VAL A 393 -11.24 -1.33 -18.70
CA VAL A 393 -11.47 -1.13 -20.15
C VAL A 393 -12.65 -0.19 -20.37
N ASP A 394 -12.64 0.57 -21.47
CA ASP A 394 -13.61 1.64 -21.72
C ASP A 394 -15.07 1.15 -21.67
N GLU A 395 -15.32 -0.07 -22.15
CA GLU A 395 -16.65 -0.68 -22.18
C GLU A 395 -17.21 -0.97 -20.78
N MET A 396 -16.34 -1.11 -19.76
CA MET A 396 -16.70 -1.39 -18.37
C MET A 396 -16.70 -0.15 -17.47
N LEU A 397 -16.39 1.04 -18.00
CA LEU A 397 -16.49 2.29 -17.24
C LEU A 397 -17.94 2.61 -16.83
N VAL A 398 -18.90 2.18 -17.66
CA VAL A 398 -20.33 2.20 -17.33
C VAL A 398 -20.88 0.79 -17.54
N HIS A 399 -21.40 0.18 -16.48
CA HIS A 399 -21.88 -1.19 -16.53
C HIS A 399 -23.17 -1.35 -15.71
N GLU A 400 -24.10 -2.14 -16.22
CA GLU A 400 -25.33 -2.54 -15.55
C GLU A 400 -25.53 -4.04 -15.70
N GLY A 401 -25.86 -4.73 -14.62
CA GLY A 401 -26.08 -6.16 -14.68
C GLY A 401 -26.64 -6.76 -13.39
N PRO A 402 -27.09 -8.04 -13.45
CA PRO A 402 -27.62 -8.74 -12.30
C PRO A 402 -26.52 -9.08 -11.29
N ALA A 403 -26.83 -8.92 -10.01
CA ALA A 403 -25.97 -9.33 -8.91
C ALA A 403 -25.86 -10.86 -8.80
N ARG A 404 -24.63 -11.36 -8.67
CA ARG A 404 -24.32 -12.74 -8.29
C ARG A 404 -23.66 -12.68 -6.92
N VAL A 405 -24.35 -13.14 -5.90
CA VAL A 405 -24.04 -12.83 -4.50
C VAL A 405 -23.36 -14.00 -3.79
N PHE A 406 -22.16 -13.73 -3.25
CA PHE A 406 -21.34 -14.69 -2.52
C PHE A 406 -20.93 -14.12 -1.17
N ASP A 407 -20.91 -14.97 -0.14
CA ASP A 407 -20.57 -14.57 1.23
C ASP A 407 -19.10 -14.82 1.59
N CYS A 408 -18.29 -15.29 0.64
CA CYS A 408 -16.84 -15.39 0.73
C CYS A 408 -16.19 -15.50 -0.66
N GLU A 409 -14.87 -15.27 -0.70
CA GLU A 409 -14.04 -15.40 -1.90
C GLU A 409 -14.10 -16.81 -2.50
N ASP A 410 -14.06 -17.84 -1.63
CA ASP A 410 -13.92 -19.22 -2.08
C ASP A 410 -15.17 -19.68 -2.88
N GLU A 411 -16.37 -19.30 -2.46
CA GLU A 411 -17.63 -19.55 -3.20
C GLU A 411 -17.65 -18.85 -4.56
N ALA A 412 -17.22 -17.58 -4.60
CA ALA A 412 -17.16 -16.82 -5.85
C ALA A 412 -16.18 -17.42 -6.86
N ILE A 413 -15.00 -17.86 -6.41
CA ILE A 413 -14.00 -18.51 -7.27
C ILE A 413 -14.57 -19.79 -7.91
N VAL A 414 -15.29 -20.60 -7.14
CA VAL A 414 -15.93 -21.81 -7.68
C VAL A 414 -16.92 -21.46 -8.78
N ALA A 415 -17.83 -20.51 -8.53
CA ALA A 415 -18.84 -20.07 -9.49
C ALA A 415 -18.25 -19.44 -10.76
N ILE A 416 -17.11 -18.74 -10.64
CA ILE A 416 -16.40 -18.19 -11.82
C ILE A 416 -15.83 -19.33 -12.67
N LYS A 417 -15.18 -20.32 -12.04
CA LYS A 417 -14.47 -21.41 -12.73
C LYS A 417 -15.39 -22.45 -13.33
N ASP A 418 -16.54 -22.71 -12.72
CA ASP A 418 -17.52 -23.69 -13.24
C ASP A 418 -18.44 -23.13 -14.33
N GLY A 419 -18.30 -21.83 -14.67
CA GLY A 419 -19.07 -21.18 -15.72
C GLY A 419 -20.46 -20.70 -15.28
N THR A 420 -20.75 -20.66 -13.99
CA THR A 420 -22.00 -20.10 -13.45
C THR A 420 -22.06 -18.58 -13.71
N ILE A 421 -20.90 -17.90 -13.67
CA ILE A 421 -20.79 -16.48 -13.98
C ILE A 421 -20.72 -16.30 -15.51
N VAL A 422 -21.61 -15.46 -16.03
CA VAL A 422 -21.76 -15.21 -17.48
C VAL A 422 -21.53 -13.72 -17.83
N PRO A 423 -21.28 -13.40 -19.12
CA PRO A 423 -21.17 -12.00 -19.54
C PRO A 423 -22.36 -11.14 -19.10
N GLY A 424 -22.08 -9.97 -18.53
CA GLY A 424 -23.07 -9.03 -18.01
C GLY A 424 -23.29 -9.11 -16.49
N ASP A 425 -22.84 -10.17 -15.82
CA ASP A 425 -23.00 -10.32 -14.38
C ASP A 425 -22.17 -9.32 -13.57
N VAL A 426 -22.66 -9.00 -12.37
CA VAL A 426 -21.93 -8.26 -11.32
C VAL A 426 -21.73 -9.16 -10.11
N VAL A 427 -20.50 -9.62 -9.91
CA VAL A 427 -20.14 -10.50 -8.79
C VAL A 427 -19.98 -9.70 -7.50
N ILE A 428 -20.77 -10.02 -6.48
CA ILE A 428 -20.74 -9.39 -5.15
C ILE A 428 -20.12 -10.35 -4.16
N ILE A 429 -18.94 -10.00 -3.62
CA ILE A 429 -18.26 -10.77 -2.56
C ILE A 429 -18.33 -9.97 -1.26
N ARG A 430 -19.04 -10.46 -0.28
CA ARG A 430 -19.31 -9.75 0.98
C ARG A 430 -18.84 -10.51 2.22
N TYR A 431 -18.82 -9.83 3.37
CA TYR A 431 -18.27 -10.35 4.64
C TYR A 431 -16.75 -10.63 4.57
N GLU A 432 -16.03 -9.92 3.71
CA GLU A 432 -14.56 -9.93 3.62
C GLU A 432 -13.95 -8.58 4.04
N GLY A 433 -14.77 -7.70 4.64
CA GLY A 433 -14.34 -6.40 5.18
C GLY A 433 -13.47 -6.48 6.43
N PRO A 434 -13.11 -5.31 7.02
CA PRO A 434 -12.24 -5.24 8.20
C PRO A 434 -12.69 -6.10 9.38
N LYS A 435 -13.98 -6.09 9.72
CA LYS A 435 -14.58 -6.91 10.79
C LYS A 435 -15.02 -8.29 10.31
N GLY A 436 -15.70 -8.33 9.18
CA GLY A 436 -16.35 -9.54 8.66
C GLY A 436 -15.37 -10.59 8.18
N GLY A 437 -14.25 -10.17 7.58
CA GLY A 437 -13.21 -11.01 7.09
C GLY A 437 -12.53 -11.90 8.13
N PRO A 438 -12.14 -11.47 9.36
CA PRO A 438 -11.55 -10.18 9.67
C PRO A 438 -10.20 -9.97 9.00
N GLY A 439 -9.72 -8.75 9.01
CA GLY A 439 -8.45 -8.38 8.38
C GLY A 439 -8.58 -7.98 6.90
N MET A 440 -9.81 -7.79 6.41
CA MET A 440 -10.08 -7.22 5.09
C MET A 440 -9.26 -7.93 3.98
N ARG A 441 -9.55 -9.22 3.78
CA ARG A 441 -8.84 -10.12 2.86
C ARG A 441 -8.59 -9.45 1.51
N GLU A 442 -7.36 -9.52 1.04
CA GLU A 442 -6.98 -9.04 -0.30
C GLU A 442 -7.13 -10.16 -1.32
N MET A 443 -7.90 -9.93 -2.37
CA MET A 443 -8.28 -10.94 -3.35
C MET A 443 -7.65 -10.64 -4.72
N LEU A 444 -6.96 -11.62 -5.28
CA LEU A 444 -6.44 -11.62 -6.65
C LEU A 444 -7.05 -12.75 -7.47
N ASN A 445 -7.33 -13.88 -6.84
CA ASN A 445 -7.83 -15.06 -7.54
C ASN A 445 -9.15 -14.82 -8.29
N PRO A 446 -10.19 -14.15 -7.72
CA PRO A 446 -11.42 -13.86 -8.47
C PRO A 446 -11.18 -12.99 -9.69
N THR A 447 -10.38 -11.90 -9.56
CA THR A 447 -10.08 -11.00 -10.68
C THR A 447 -9.28 -11.69 -11.77
N SER A 448 -8.29 -12.52 -11.39
CA SER A 448 -7.50 -13.30 -12.33
C SER A 448 -8.31 -14.40 -13.01
N ALA A 449 -9.24 -15.05 -12.28
CA ALA A 449 -10.13 -16.05 -12.86
C ALA A 449 -11.09 -15.43 -13.90
N ILE A 450 -11.69 -14.28 -13.60
CA ILE A 450 -12.54 -13.53 -14.55
C ILE A 450 -11.76 -13.23 -15.84
N VAL A 451 -10.53 -12.73 -15.73
CA VAL A 451 -9.67 -12.44 -16.90
C VAL A 451 -9.31 -13.74 -17.64
N GLY A 452 -8.90 -14.79 -16.91
CA GLY A 452 -8.53 -16.10 -17.47
C GLY A 452 -9.67 -16.78 -18.24
N MET A 453 -10.91 -16.61 -17.76
CA MET A 453 -12.14 -17.11 -18.42
C MET A 453 -12.56 -16.25 -19.62
N GLY A 454 -11.91 -15.10 -19.87
CA GLY A 454 -12.26 -14.18 -20.96
C GLY A 454 -13.42 -13.25 -20.63
N LEU A 455 -13.78 -13.08 -19.37
CA LEU A 455 -14.91 -12.28 -18.90
C LEU A 455 -14.52 -10.86 -18.45
N GLY A 456 -13.23 -10.49 -18.53
CA GLY A 456 -12.70 -9.24 -17.99
C GLY A 456 -13.29 -7.95 -18.57
N SER A 457 -13.88 -8.01 -19.77
CA SER A 457 -14.56 -6.89 -20.44
C SER A 457 -16.10 -6.91 -20.31
N THR A 458 -16.66 -7.83 -19.51
CA THR A 458 -18.11 -8.03 -19.44
C THR A 458 -18.64 -8.30 -18.04
N VAL A 459 -17.77 -8.56 -17.06
CA VAL A 459 -18.14 -8.87 -15.66
C VAL A 459 -17.45 -7.90 -14.72
N ALA A 460 -18.21 -7.31 -13.80
CA ALA A 460 -17.68 -6.49 -12.70
C ALA A 460 -17.64 -7.27 -11.39
N LEU A 461 -16.71 -6.89 -10.50
CA LEU A 461 -16.60 -7.44 -9.14
C LEU A 461 -16.73 -6.31 -8.12
N ILE A 462 -17.51 -6.54 -7.06
CA ILE A 462 -17.72 -5.61 -5.95
C ILE A 462 -17.48 -6.34 -4.63
N THR A 463 -16.78 -5.71 -3.68
CA THR A 463 -16.52 -6.31 -2.36
C THR A 463 -16.37 -5.28 -1.25
N ASP A 464 -16.75 -5.66 -0.03
CA ASP A 464 -16.38 -4.93 1.20
C ASP A 464 -14.96 -5.28 1.69
N GLY A 465 -14.32 -6.30 1.09
CA GLY A 465 -12.91 -6.59 1.22
C GLY A 465 -12.03 -5.73 0.32
N ARG A 466 -10.88 -6.29 -0.12
CA ARG A 466 -9.93 -5.62 -1.03
C ARG A 466 -9.64 -6.46 -2.24
N PHE A 467 -9.39 -5.80 -3.36
CA PHE A 467 -8.70 -6.44 -4.48
C PHE A 467 -7.21 -6.10 -4.47
N SER A 468 -6.40 -7.03 -4.94
CA SER A 468 -4.95 -6.84 -5.04
C SER A 468 -4.61 -5.65 -5.93
N GLY A 469 -3.53 -4.93 -5.62
CA GLY A 469 -2.96 -3.92 -6.51
C GLY A 469 -2.55 -4.45 -7.88
N ALA A 470 -2.47 -5.78 -8.02
CA ALA A 470 -2.22 -6.49 -9.28
C ALA A 470 -3.50 -6.79 -10.10
N SER A 471 -4.69 -6.46 -9.58
CA SER A 471 -5.97 -6.69 -10.26
C SER A 471 -6.15 -5.74 -11.44
N SER A 472 -6.81 -6.24 -12.48
CA SER A 472 -7.28 -5.49 -13.65
C SER A 472 -8.79 -5.71 -13.84
N GLY A 473 -9.43 -4.84 -14.64
CA GLY A 473 -10.87 -4.87 -14.88
C GLY A 473 -11.68 -4.06 -13.86
N ALA A 474 -13.01 -4.13 -13.96
CA ALA A 474 -13.94 -3.42 -13.08
C ALA A 474 -14.03 -4.07 -11.70
N ALA A 475 -12.96 -3.95 -10.91
CA ALA A 475 -12.83 -4.50 -9.56
C ALA A 475 -12.96 -3.36 -8.53
N ILE A 476 -14.11 -3.29 -7.86
CA ILE A 476 -14.52 -2.23 -6.93
C ILE A 476 -14.44 -2.77 -5.51
N GLY A 477 -13.50 -2.28 -4.73
CA GLY A 477 -13.26 -2.73 -3.36
C GLY A 477 -13.58 -1.68 -2.30
N HIS A 478 -13.35 -2.05 -1.03
CA HIS A 478 -13.51 -1.19 0.14
C HIS A 478 -14.93 -0.65 0.32
N VAL A 479 -15.95 -1.37 -0.17
CA VAL A 479 -17.35 -0.93 0.00
C VAL A 479 -17.64 -0.69 1.47
N SER A 480 -18.03 0.53 1.78
CA SER A 480 -18.24 0.98 3.15
C SER A 480 -19.62 1.64 3.31
N PRO A 481 -20.33 1.33 4.42
CA PRO A 481 -20.02 0.35 5.48
C PRO A 481 -20.04 -1.11 5.00
N GLU A 482 -19.23 -1.97 5.63
CA GLU A 482 -19.14 -3.39 5.29
C GLU A 482 -20.39 -4.22 5.67
N ALA A 483 -20.55 -5.39 5.09
CA ALA A 483 -21.69 -6.28 5.34
C ALA A 483 -21.79 -6.73 6.79
N ALA A 484 -20.67 -6.95 7.48
CA ALA A 484 -20.66 -7.45 8.86
C ALA A 484 -21.29 -6.49 9.89
N VAL A 485 -21.31 -5.18 9.60
CA VAL A 485 -22.00 -4.17 10.40
C VAL A 485 -23.39 -3.83 9.85
N GLY A 486 -23.85 -4.59 8.88
CA GLY A 486 -25.14 -4.37 8.22
C GLY A 486 -25.12 -3.19 7.25
N GLY A 487 -23.98 -2.90 6.63
CA GLY A 487 -23.89 -1.98 5.50
C GLY A 487 -24.78 -2.41 4.33
N PRO A 488 -25.14 -1.50 3.41
CA PRO A 488 -26.09 -1.80 2.32
C PRO A 488 -25.67 -2.98 1.43
N ILE A 489 -24.39 -3.25 1.27
CA ILE A 489 -23.91 -4.42 0.51
C ILE A 489 -24.45 -5.75 1.08
N ALA A 490 -24.75 -5.82 2.39
CA ALA A 490 -25.36 -6.98 3.03
C ALA A 490 -26.82 -7.22 2.60
N LEU A 491 -27.48 -6.21 2.02
CA LEU A 491 -28.90 -6.21 1.66
C LEU A 491 -29.12 -6.56 0.19
N ILE A 492 -28.06 -6.69 -0.60
CA ILE A 492 -28.15 -7.08 -2.01
C ILE A 492 -28.54 -8.56 -2.08
N GLU A 493 -29.54 -8.87 -2.91
CA GLU A 493 -30.00 -10.23 -3.16
C GLU A 493 -29.62 -10.69 -4.58
N GLU A 494 -29.61 -11.99 -4.77
CA GLU A 494 -29.32 -12.63 -6.07
C GLU A 494 -30.27 -12.09 -7.15
N GLY A 495 -29.71 -11.59 -8.26
CA GLY A 495 -30.45 -11.04 -9.39
C GLY A 495 -30.85 -9.58 -9.27
N ASP A 496 -30.57 -8.89 -8.16
CA ASP A 496 -30.75 -7.42 -8.08
C ASP A 496 -29.93 -6.72 -9.16
N THR A 497 -30.49 -5.71 -9.81
CA THR A 497 -29.76 -4.95 -10.84
C THR A 497 -28.78 -3.97 -10.19
N ILE A 498 -27.53 -4.09 -10.55
CA ILE A 498 -26.45 -3.21 -10.09
C ILE A 498 -26.05 -2.25 -11.21
N GLN A 499 -25.94 -0.97 -10.89
CA GLN A 499 -25.53 0.10 -11.80
C GLN A 499 -24.20 0.68 -11.34
N ILE A 500 -23.21 0.68 -12.24
CA ILE A 500 -21.86 1.23 -12.06
C ILE A 500 -21.66 2.31 -13.10
N ASP A 501 -21.29 3.52 -12.68
CA ASP A 501 -20.93 4.63 -13.56
C ASP A 501 -19.67 5.28 -12.99
N ILE A 502 -18.50 4.78 -13.40
CA ILE A 502 -17.19 5.24 -12.89
C ILE A 502 -16.97 6.71 -13.25
N PRO A 503 -17.22 7.19 -14.48
CA PRO A 503 -17.12 8.61 -14.82
C PRO A 503 -17.98 9.54 -13.97
N LYS A 504 -19.17 9.07 -13.51
CA LYS A 504 -20.04 9.84 -12.61
C LYS A 504 -19.81 9.54 -11.14
N HIS A 505 -18.80 8.75 -10.81
CA HIS A 505 -18.49 8.36 -9.44
C HIS A 505 -19.69 7.73 -8.71
N SER A 506 -20.47 6.90 -9.41
CA SER A 506 -21.73 6.35 -8.91
C SER A 506 -21.74 4.83 -8.88
N ILE A 507 -22.27 4.25 -7.80
CA ILE A 507 -22.56 2.83 -7.66
C ILE A 507 -23.90 2.64 -6.95
N ARG A 508 -24.83 1.90 -7.56
CA ARG A 508 -26.19 1.74 -7.04
C ARG A 508 -26.73 0.34 -7.25
N VAL A 509 -27.62 -0.08 -6.37
CA VAL A 509 -28.57 -1.16 -6.63
C VAL A 509 -29.92 -0.54 -7.01
N ASP A 510 -30.53 -1.02 -8.09
CA ASP A 510 -31.83 -0.57 -8.57
C ASP A 510 -32.96 -1.32 -7.83
N VAL A 511 -33.05 -1.04 -6.54
CA VAL A 511 -34.08 -1.56 -5.63
C VAL A 511 -34.69 -0.38 -4.88
N PRO A 512 -36.03 -0.31 -4.75
CA PRO A 512 -36.69 0.77 -4.02
C PRO A 512 -36.20 0.88 -2.57
N ASP A 513 -36.06 2.11 -2.07
CA ASP A 513 -35.55 2.37 -0.72
C ASP A 513 -36.41 1.68 0.38
N GLU A 514 -37.72 1.55 0.16
CA GLU A 514 -38.64 0.85 1.06
C GLU A 514 -38.29 -0.64 1.16
N VAL A 515 -37.93 -1.27 0.04
CA VAL A 515 -37.54 -2.68 0.00
C VAL A 515 -36.17 -2.86 0.71
N LEU A 516 -35.22 -1.97 0.46
CA LEU A 516 -33.94 -1.99 1.19
C LEU A 516 -34.14 -1.80 2.70
N ALA A 517 -35.07 -0.93 3.10
CA ALA A 517 -35.42 -0.74 4.50
C ALA A 517 -36.04 -1.99 5.13
N GLU A 518 -36.90 -2.73 4.41
CA GLU A 518 -37.44 -4.01 4.88
C GLU A 518 -36.35 -5.09 4.99
N ARG A 519 -35.47 -5.21 3.98
CA ARG A 519 -34.32 -6.11 4.05
C ARG A 519 -33.41 -5.78 5.24
N LYS A 520 -33.21 -4.49 5.53
CA LYS A 520 -32.44 -4.02 6.70
C LYS A 520 -33.06 -4.41 8.02
N LYS A 521 -34.38 -4.34 8.15
CA LYS A 521 -35.11 -4.81 9.36
C LYS A 521 -34.96 -6.33 9.56
N ALA A 522 -34.93 -7.08 8.47
CA ALA A 522 -34.77 -8.54 8.50
C ALA A 522 -33.32 -8.97 8.72
N TRP A 523 -32.34 -8.13 8.41
CA TRP A 523 -30.92 -8.44 8.55
C TRP A 523 -30.56 -8.65 10.02
N LYS A 524 -29.69 -9.65 10.27
CA LYS A 524 -29.15 -9.93 11.61
C LYS A 524 -27.63 -10.09 11.52
N PRO A 525 -26.87 -9.59 12.52
CA PRO A 525 -25.44 -9.81 12.58
C PRO A 525 -25.12 -11.30 12.52
N ARG A 526 -24.17 -11.66 11.70
CA ARG A 526 -23.67 -13.04 11.63
C ARG A 526 -22.73 -13.34 12.80
N ARG A 527 -22.72 -14.61 13.22
CA ARG A 527 -21.72 -15.06 14.17
C ARG A 527 -20.33 -14.88 13.56
N PRO A 528 -19.35 -14.29 14.29
CA PRO A 528 -17.99 -14.16 13.79
C PRO A 528 -17.41 -15.50 13.36
N ARG A 529 -16.77 -15.53 12.20
CA ARG A 529 -16.10 -16.75 11.70
C ARG A 529 -14.85 -17.11 12.53
N ILE A 530 -14.18 -16.09 13.10
CA ILE A 530 -12.97 -16.22 13.92
C ILE A 530 -13.26 -15.62 15.28
N THR A 531 -13.18 -16.45 16.33
CA THR A 531 -13.56 -16.09 17.71
C THR A 531 -12.39 -16.10 18.69
N THR A 532 -11.18 -16.39 18.22
CA THR A 532 -9.97 -16.48 19.08
C THR A 532 -8.76 -15.86 18.38
N GLY A 533 -7.71 -15.59 19.15
CA GLY A 533 -6.44 -15.09 18.63
C GLY A 533 -6.46 -13.62 18.27
N TYR A 534 -5.47 -13.22 17.46
CA TYR A 534 -5.28 -11.81 17.11
C TYR A 534 -6.41 -11.26 16.23
N LEU A 535 -6.86 -12.04 15.24
CA LEU A 535 -7.93 -11.61 14.33
C LEU A 535 -9.26 -11.34 15.04
N ALA A 536 -9.60 -12.10 16.10
CA ALA A 536 -10.78 -11.81 16.90
C ALA A 536 -10.65 -10.45 17.61
N ARG A 537 -9.51 -10.21 18.27
CA ARG A 537 -9.24 -8.90 18.92
C ARG A 537 -9.23 -7.74 17.93
N TYR A 538 -8.66 -7.96 16.75
CA TYR A 538 -8.66 -6.95 15.68
C TYR A 538 -10.09 -6.59 15.25
N ALA A 539 -10.96 -7.59 15.03
CA ALA A 539 -12.34 -7.37 14.63
C ALA A 539 -13.15 -6.54 15.64
N ASP A 540 -12.83 -6.63 16.94
CA ASP A 540 -13.52 -5.87 18.00
C ASP A 540 -13.20 -4.36 17.95
N HIS A 541 -12.00 -3.97 17.47
CA HIS A 541 -11.49 -2.61 17.57
C HIS A 541 -11.32 -1.89 16.22
N VAL A 542 -11.40 -2.62 15.10
CA VAL A 542 -11.14 -2.05 13.78
C VAL A 542 -12.29 -1.16 13.30
N THR A 543 -11.92 -0.04 12.67
CA THR A 543 -12.86 0.88 12.01
C THR A 543 -13.22 0.42 10.60
N SER A 544 -14.13 1.16 9.95
CA SER A 544 -14.51 0.95 8.54
C SER A 544 -13.31 1.08 7.58
N GLY A 545 -13.43 0.45 6.41
CA GLY A 545 -12.48 0.64 5.31
C GLY A 545 -12.38 2.10 4.84
N SER A 546 -13.48 2.85 4.87
CA SER A 546 -13.50 4.29 4.56
C SER A 546 -12.67 5.15 5.52
N GLN A 547 -12.40 4.64 6.71
CA GLN A 547 -11.57 5.27 7.76
C GLN A 547 -10.15 4.70 7.84
N GLY A 548 -9.72 3.92 6.85
CA GLY A 548 -8.40 3.30 6.82
C GLY A 548 -8.28 1.98 7.56
N ALA A 549 -9.36 1.40 8.08
CA ALA A 549 -9.36 0.14 8.86
C ALA A 549 -8.30 0.15 9.97
N ILE A 550 -8.30 1.18 10.80
CA ILE A 550 -7.38 1.39 11.93
C ILE A 550 -7.95 0.82 13.22
N LEU A 551 -7.09 0.50 14.18
CA LEU A 551 -7.52 0.16 15.54
C LEU A 551 -7.72 1.43 16.36
N LYS A 552 -8.89 1.57 16.98
CA LYS A 552 -9.20 2.67 17.91
C LYS A 552 -9.44 2.16 19.32
N PRO A 553 -9.10 2.95 20.35
CA PRO A 553 -9.52 2.67 21.71
C PRO A 553 -11.05 2.62 21.82
N ASN A 554 -11.58 1.75 22.69
CA ASN A 554 -13.05 1.59 22.88
C ASN A 554 -13.81 2.89 23.25
N GLN A 555 -13.13 3.92 23.71
CA GLN A 555 -13.74 5.20 24.08
C GLN A 555 -14.06 6.10 22.87
N GLU A 556 -13.56 5.77 21.69
CA GLU A 556 -13.75 6.54 20.45
C GLU A 556 -14.62 5.79 19.41
N LEU A 557 -15.09 4.60 19.74
CA LEU A 557 -16.05 3.81 18.95
C LEU A 557 -17.48 4.14 19.41
#